data_1d20e45f1712b73debea0dc98a0e3b58
#
_entry.id   1d20e45f1712b73debea0dc98a0e3b58
#
_cell.length_a   1.000
_cell.length_b   1.000
_cell.length_c   1.000
_cell.angle_alpha   90.00
_cell.angle_beta   90.00
_cell.angle_gamma   90.00
#
_symmetry.space_group_name_H-M   'P 1'
#
loop_
_entity.id
_entity.type
_entity.pdbx_description
1 polymer ?
#
loop_
_entity_poly.entity_id
_entity_poly.type
_entity_poly.pdbx_seq_one_letter_code
_entity_poly.pdbx_strand_id
1 'polypeptide(L)'
;MRIADLLEHLHRHTPAGQIPQLASPGKTLRLEGTAGAGPAVLLASLYSRHPFPALVVLDNRDDALYFKTDLENLLEGERVLFLPESALKPFHAHTHHASSVQERAETLGLLRKNRCRLLVTYTAAAAELVIEEALYEKNTLEISAGQEIDTDFLMEFLQENGFHREEFVFEPGQFSIRGGIIDVFSFAHEHPYRIELNGNQAESIRTFDINTQLSLKEIGYFTLVPDIRSGAIAERRVELTEYLDPNTVLWMRDPQYQTDIVTKGWEEALQEFHARTAREEEAFHPKARYLLPGQLREWQRRFPLVVYGSEAIKADHVLSFHQQPQPRFHRNFEMLIRWMQQNDTAKIKTVVFSENPRQIDRLHTIFNDLNAGVEFEAIYHGLSQGFVDADAGLAL
;
A
#
# COMPACT_ATOMS: atom_id res chain seq x y z
N MET A 1 8.47 -16.71 -20.75
CA MET A 1 8.87 -15.27 -20.76
C MET A 1 9.30 -14.87 -19.36
N ARG A 2 10.33 -14.02 -19.20
CA ARG A 2 10.65 -13.40 -17.89
C ARG A 2 9.85 -12.10 -17.75
N ILE A 3 9.58 -11.67 -16.52
CA ILE A 3 8.86 -10.41 -16.26
C ILE A 3 9.60 -9.22 -16.89
N ALA A 4 10.92 -9.16 -16.75
CA ALA A 4 11.71 -8.08 -17.35
C ALA A 4 11.55 -7.99 -18.87
N ASP A 5 11.47 -9.14 -19.56
CA ASP A 5 11.28 -9.18 -21.02
C ASP A 5 9.85 -8.70 -21.39
N LEU A 6 8.85 -9.05 -20.57
CA LEU A 6 7.47 -8.58 -20.72
C LEU A 6 7.37 -7.06 -20.57
N LEU A 7 7.92 -6.51 -19.49
CA LEU A 7 7.87 -5.07 -19.20
C LEU A 7 8.60 -4.26 -20.29
N GLU A 8 9.76 -4.74 -20.75
CA GLU A 8 10.50 -4.11 -21.86
C GLU A 8 9.72 -4.17 -23.17
N HIS A 9 9.06 -5.29 -23.46
CA HIS A 9 8.23 -5.45 -24.64
C HIS A 9 7.06 -4.45 -24.64
N LEU A 10 6.32 -4.37 -23.54
CA LEU A 10 5.22 -3.42 -23.38
C LEU A 10 5.70 -1.96 -23.51
N HIS A 11 6.83 -1.63 -22.90
CA HIS A 11 7.39 -0.29 -23.01
C HIS A 11 7.71 0.12 -24.47
N ARG A 12 8.19 -0.81 -25.28
CA ARG A 12 8.57 -0.54 -26.70
C ARG A 12 7.38 -0.47 -27.63
N HIS A 13 6.32 -1.23 -27.37
CA HIS A 13 5.21 -1.42 -28.31
C HIS A 13 3.95 -0.66 -27.90
N THR A 14 3.98 0.07 -26.78
CA THR A 14 2.87 0.92 -26.33
C THR A 14 3.34 2.36 -26.16
N PRO A 15 2.43 3.34 -26.06
CA PRO A 15 2.81 4.74 -25.80
C PRO A 15 3.34 5.01 -24.38
N ALA A 16 3.56 3.98 -23.55
CA ALA A 16 4.04 4.09 -22.17
C ALA A 16 5.32 4.95 -22.05
N GLY A 17 6.26 4.83 -23.00
CA GLY A 17 7.50 5.60 -23.02
C GLY A 17 7.34 7.11 -23.07
N GLN A 18 6.15 7.62 -23.42
CA GLN A 18 5.84 9.06 -23.48
C GLN A 18 5.39 9.62 -22.11
N ILE A 19 4.96 8.76 -21.17
CA ILE A 19 4.42 9.17 -19.86
C ILE A 19 5.39 10.07 -19.09
N PRO A 20 6.71 9.75 -18.94
CA PRO A 20 7.62 10.59 -18.17
C PRO A 20 7.81 12.01 -18.75
N GLN A 21 7.62 12.18 -20.04
CA GLN A 21 7.76 13.48 -20.71
C GLN A 21 6.50 14.34 -20.56
N LEU A 22 5.33 13.71 -20.45
CA LEU A 22 4.03 14.37 -20.37
C LEU A 22 3.57 14.61 -18.95
N ALA A 23 3.99 13.77 -18.00
CA ALA A 23 3.68 13.91 -16.58
C ALA A 23 4.57 15.02 -15.96
N SER A 24 3.99 16.19 -15.72
CA SER A 24 4.67 17.33 -15.09
C SER A 24 3.76 17.98 -14.03
N PRO A 25 4.33 18.67 -13.02
CA PRO A 25 3.53 19.33 -11.98
C PRO A 25 2.44 20.24 -12.55
N GLY A 26 1.24 20.12 -12.02
CA GLY A 26 0.07 20.88 -12.45
C GLY A 26 -0.51 20.44 -13.79
N LYS A 27 -0.01 19.36 -14.39
CA LYS A 27 -0.53 18.77 -15.63
C LYS A 27 -1.19 17.43 -15.35
N THR A 28 -2.28 17.19 -16.07
CA THR A 28 -3.02 15.93 -16.04
C THR A 28 -2.76 15.16 -17.32
N LEU A 29 -2.20 13.97 -17.19
CA LEU A 29 -2.06 12.98 -18.24
C LEU A 29 -3.14 11.90 -18.08
N ARG A 30 -3.99 11.72 -19.08
CA ARG A 30 -5.00 10.66 -19.07
C ARG A 30 -4.57 9.47 -19.92
N LEU A 31 -4.69 8.26 -19.33
CA LEU A 31 -4.49 7.00 -20.02
C LEU A 31 -5.87 6.44 -20.38
N GLU A 32 -6.21 6.47 -21.68
CA GLU A 32 -7.47 5.91 -22.21
C GLU A 32 -7.29 4.46 -22.63
N GLY A 33 -8.38 3.67 -22.53
CA GLY A 33 -8.40 2.33 -23.06
C GLY A 33 -7.48 1.35 -22.34
N THR A 34 -7.15 1.58 -21.07
CA THR A 34 -6.47 0.61 -20.21
C THR A 34 -7.48 -0.37 -19.61
N ALA A 35 -7.07 -1.63 -19.39
CA ALA A 35 -7.94 -2.67 -18.86
C ALA A 35 -7.22 -3.59 -17.87
N GLY A 36 -7.98 -4.20 -16.94
CA GLY A 36 -7.46 -5.15 -15.97
C GLY A 36 -6.29 -4.60 -15.16
N ALA A 37 -5.22 -5.37 -15.04
CA ALA A 37 -3.97 -4.97 -14.40
C ALA A 37 -3.09 -4.06 -15.29
N GLY A 38 -3.55 -3.64 -16.48
CA GLY A 38 -2.82 -2.80 -17.39
C GLY A 38 -2.20 -1.55 -16.76
N PRO A 39 -2.92 -0.75 -15.93
CA PRO A 39 -2.34 0.39 -15.25
C PRO A 39 -1.17 0.04 -14.32
N ALA A 40 -1.23 -1.09 -13.61
CA ALA A 40 -0.13 -1.57 -12.76
C ALA A 40 1.08 -2.01 -13.59
N VAL A 41 0.82 -2.73 -14.70
CA VAL A 41 1.85 -3.18 -15.64
C VAL A 41 2.55 -1.98 -16.31
N LEU A 42 1.80 -0.94 -16.69
CA LEU A 42 2.37 0.30 -17.25
C LEU A 42 3.25 1.01 -16.22
N LEU A 43 2.78 1.18 -14.99
CA LEU A 43 3.60 1.78 -13.92
C LEU A 43 4.86 0.97 -13.67
N ALA A 44 4.76 -0.37 -13.59
CA ALA A 44 5.91 -1.26 -13.41
C ALA A 44 6.91 -1.16 -14.57
N SER A 45 6.44 -1.07 -15.82
CA SER A 45 7.31 -0.93 -17.00
C SER A 45 8.11 0.37 -17.02
N LEU A 46 7.54 1.44 -16.48
CA LEU A 46 8.23 2.73 -16.32
C LEU A 46 9.23 2.69 -15.19
N TYR A 47 8.78 2.20 -14.03
CA TYR A 47 9.56 2.16 -12.81
C TYR A 47 10.81 1.26 -12.93
N SER A 48 10.68 0.10 -13.57
CA SER A 48 11.80 -0.83 -13.78
C SER A 48 12.95 -0.23 -14.60
N ARG A 49 12.69 0.76 -15.42
CA ARG A 49 13.71 1.46 -16.24
C ARG A 49 14.35 2.61 -15.48
N HIS A 50 13.55 3.42 -14.84
CA HIS A 50 13.97 4.59 -14.07
C HIS A 50 13.10 4.73 -12.83
N PRO A 51 13.53 4.23 -11.68
CA PRO A 51 12.78 4.37 -10.43
C PRO A 51 12.51 5.84 -10.08
N PHE A 52 11.25 6.16 -9.80
CA PHE A 52 10.76 7.49 -9.43
C PHE A 52 9.74 7.40 -8.30
N PRO A 53 9.58 8.45 -7.48
CA PRO A 53 8.56 8.43 -6.44
C PRO A 53 7.16 8.48 -7.04
N ALA A 54 6.29 7.53 -6.63
CA ALA A 54 4.91 7.47 -7.07
C ALA A 54 3.96 7.16 -5.90
N LEU A 55 2.85 7.88 -5.87
CA LEU A 55 1.71 7.60 -5.00
C LEU A 55 0.54 7.12 -5.85
N VAL A 56 0.15 5.87 -5.62
CA VAL A 56 -1.04 5.28 -6.26
C VAL A 56 -2.22 5.37 -5.31
N VAL A 57 -3.31 6.00 -5.75
CA VAL A 57 -4.53 6.14 -4.97
C VAL A 57 -5.68 5.43 -5.70
N LEU A 58 -6.18 4.35 -5.12
CA LEU A 58 -7.32 3.57 -5.62
C LEU A 58 -8.62 3.98 -4.90
N ASP A 59 -9.73 3.42 -5.37
CA ASP A 59 -11.04 3.78 -4.84
C ASP A 59 -11.28 3.18 -3.45
N ASN A 60 -10.84 1.92 -3.26
CA ASN A 60 -11.04 1.13 -2.05
C ASN A 60 -9.81 0.27 -1.70
N ARG A 61 -9.85 -0.35 -0.52
CA ARG A 61 -8.76 -1.15 0.03
C ARG A 61 -8.41 -2.37 -0.81
N ASP A 62 -9.41 -3.07 -1.32
CA ASP A 62 -9.19 -4.32 -2.04
C ASP A 62 -8.51 -4.05 -3.39
N ASP A 63 -8.97 -3.05 -4.14
CA ASP A 63 -8.33 -2.62 -5.37
C ASP A 63 -6.87 -2.18 -5.12
N ALA A 64 -6.62 -1.47 -4.00
CA ALA A 64 -5.28 -1.05 -3.64
C ALA A 64 -4.35 -2.23 -3.29
N LEU A 65 -4.86 -3.24 -2.60
CA LEU A 65 -4.10 -4.45 -2.30
C LEU A 65 -3.81 -5.26 -3.57
N TYR A 66 -4.76 -5.39 -4.49
CA TYR A 66 -4.51 -6.03 -5.79
C TYR A 66 -3.45 -5.28 -6.59
N PHE A 67 -3.54 -3.96 -6.68
CA PHE A 67 -2.56 -3.14 -7.40
C PHE A 67 -1.16 -3.24 -6.76
N LYS A 68 -1.08 -3.21 -5.42
CA LYS A 68 0.17 -3.42 -4.69
C LYS A 68 0.78 -4.79 -5.01
N THR A 69 -0.02 -5.85 -4.93
CA THR A 69 0.44 -7.23 -5.21
C THR A 69 0.92 -7.36 -6.66
N ASP A 70 0.21 -6.77 -7.62
CA ASP A 70 0.65 -6.73 -9.01
C ASP A 70 2.01 -6.06 -9.16
N LEU A 71 2.22 -4.90 -8.50
CA LEU A 71 3.52 -4.22 -8.53
C LEU A 71 4.64 -5.05 -7.89
N GLU A 72 4.39 -5.69 -6.75
CA GLU A 72 5.36 -6.55 -6.06
C GLU A 72 5.77 -7.76 -6.92
N ASN A 73 4.79 -8.35 -7.61
CA ASN A 73 5.03 -9.46 -8.52
C ASN A 73 5.78 -9.04 -9.80
N LEU A 74 5.51 -7.82 -10.31
CA LEU A 74 6.12 -7.30 -11.52
C LEU A 74 7.49 -6.64 -11.29
N LEU A 75 7.76 -6.18 -10.09
CA LEU A 75 9.00 -5.47 -9.71
C LEU A 75 9.76 -6.30 -8.68
N GLU A 76 10.26 -7.46 -9.10
CA GLU A 76 10.98 -8.41 -8.22
C GLU A 76 12.07 -7.71 -7.38
N GLY A 77 11.96 -7.83 -6.06
CA GLY A 77 12.91 -7.25 -5.12
C GLY A 77 12.69 -5.77 -4.76
N GLU A 78 11.79 -5.07 -5.43
CA GLU A 78 11.39 -3.72 -5.05
C GLU A 78 10.34 -3.74 -3.94
N ARG A 79 10.47 -2.82 -3.00
CA ARG A 79 9.51 -2.68 -1.91
C ARG A 79 8.39 -1.72 -2.30
N VAL A 80 7.15 -2.20 -2.24
CA VAL A 80 5.95 -1.39 -2.42
C VAL A 80 5.31 -1.15 -1.06
N LEU A 81 5.24 0.10 -0.62
CA LEU A 81 4.60 0.47 0.64
C LEU A 81 3.08 0.51 0.48
N PHE A 82 2.39 0.19 1.56
CA PHE A 82 0.94 0.31 1.67
C PHE A 82 0.57 1.19 2.85
N LEU A 83 -0.30 2.18 2.63
CA LEU A 83 -0.84 3.01 3.70
C LEU A 83 -2.31 2.65 3.90
N PRO A 84 -2.66 1.89 4.96
CA PRO A 84 -4.05 1.59 5.29
C PRO A 84 -4.73 2.76 6.00
N GLU A 85 -6.08 2.71 6.15
CA GLU A 85 -6.79 3.54 7.11
C GLU A 85 -6.28 3.27 8.52
N SER A 86 -6.27 4.31 9.36
CA SER A 86 -6.19 4.07 10.78
C SER A 86 -7.45 3.32 11.20
N ALA A 87 -7.35 2.33 12.07
CA ALA A 87 -8.51 1.55 12.54
C ALA A 87 -9.59 2.37 13.28
N LEU A 88 -9.37 3.67 13.38
CA LEU A 88 -10.26 4.63 14.01
C LEU A 88 -11.28 5.13 12.99
N LYS A 89 -12.32 4.32 12.70
CA LYS A 89 -13.54 4.94 12.16
C LYS A 89 -13.96 6.07 13.09
N PRO A 90 -14.39 7.24 12.56
CA PRO A 90 -14.88 8.30 13.40
C PRO A 90 -15.89 7.71 14.38
N PHE A 91 -15.59 7.82 15.69
CA PHE A 91 -16.50 7.41 16.76
C PHE A 91 -16.79 5.91 16.98
N HIS A 92 -16.16 4.97 16.29
CA HIS A 92 -16.22 3.54 16.61
C HIS A 92 -14.97 3.10 17.38
N ALA A 93 -14.98 3.34 18.70
CA ALA A 93 -13.84 3.13 19.59
C ALA A 93 -13.42 1.67 19.81
N HIS A 94 -14.10 0.67 19.25
CA HIS A 94 -13.98 -0.71 19.71
C HIS A 94 -13.52 -1.76 18.67
N THR A 95 -13.18 -1.38 17.45
CA THR A 95 -12.62 -2.33 16.47
C THR A 95 -11.20 -1.92 16.10
N HIS A 96 -10.26 -2.23 16.98
CA HIS A 96 -8.84 -2.01 16.71
C HIS A 96 -8.28 -3.17 15.90
N HIS A 97 -7.90 -2.92 14.66
CA HIS A 97 -6.92 -3.76 13.99
C HIS A 97 -5.53 -3.17 14.29
N ALA A 98 -4.89 -3.65 15.35
CA ALA A 98 -3.53 -3.21 15.75
C ALA A 98 -2.55 -3.27 14.56
N SER A 99 -2.71 -4.25 13.68
CA SER A 99 -1.95 -4.40 12.45
C SER A 99 -2.01 -3.19 11.50
N SER A 100 -3.15 -2.52 11.37
CA SER A 100 -3.28 -1.34 10.49
C SER A 100 -2.55 -0.11 11.04
N VAL A 101 -2.55 0.07 12.36
CA VAL A 101 -1.82 1.17 13.02
C VAL A 101 -0.32 0.97 12.87
N GLN A 102 0.16 -0.27 13.05
CA GLN A 102 1.55 -0.63 12.85
C GLN A 102 2.00 -0.39 11.40
N GLU A 103 1.27 -0.96 10.44
CA GLU A 103 1.59 -0.85 9.01
C GLU A 103 1.63 0.62 8.57
N ARG A 104 0.70 1.45 9.09
CA ARG A 104 0.67 2.89 8.83
C ARG A 104 1.90 3.59 9.42
N ALA A 105 2.28 3.29 10.66
CA ALA A 105 3.44 3.88 11.32
C ALA A 105 4.75 3.49 10.62
N GLU A 106 4.93 2.21 10.28
CA GLU A 106 6.10 1.73 9.54
C GLU A 106 6.19 2.38 8.16
N THR A 107 5.06 2.49 7.45
CA THR A 107 4.99 3.13 6.14
C THR A 107 5.45 4.59 6.21
N LEU A 108 4.94 5.38 7.15
CA LEU A 108 5.36 6.77 7.35
C LEU A 108 6.84 6.89 7.71
N GLY A 109 7.34 6.01 8.58
CA GLY A 109 8.77 5.95 8.94
C GLY A 109 9.68 5.64 7.74
N LEU A 110 9.25 4.78 6.82
CA LEU A 110 10.01 4.43 5.62
C LEU A 110 9.96 5.52 4.56
N LEU A 111 8.82 6.17 4.38
CA LEU A 111 8.69 7.35 3.49
C LEU A 111 9.64 8.45 3.91
N ARG A 112 9.66 8.79 5.21
CA ARG A 112 10.55 9.79 5.78
C ARG A 112 12.04 9.49 5.52
N LYS A 113 12.45 8.24 5.72
CA LYS A 113 13.84 7.80 5.48
C LYS A 113 14.19 7.72 3.99
N ASN A 114 13.28 8.08 3.09
CA ASN A 114 13.42 7.96 1.62
C ASN A 114 13.82 6.54 1.17
N ARG A 115 13.42 5.52 1.94
CA ARG A 115 13.79 4.11 1.71
C ARG A 115 12.86 3.39 0.74
N CYS A 116 11.78 4.03 0.31
CA CYS A 116 10.86 3.46 -0.68
C CYS A 116 10.26 4.58 -1.53
N ARG A 117 10.08 4.30 -2.82
CA ARG A 117 9.57 5.26 -3.79
C ARG A 117 8.16 4.94 -4.28
N LEU A 118 7.67 3.74 -4.03
CA LEU A 118 6.32 3.31 -4.43
C LEU A 118 5.43 3.22 -3.20
N LEU A 119 4.38 4.04 -3.17
CA LEU A 119 3.34 4.02 -2.15
C LEU A 119 2.00 3.74 -2.81
N VAL A 120 1.30 2.73 -2.32
CA VAL A 120 -0.07 2.41 -2.72
C VAL A 120 -1.01 2.67 -1.54
N THR A 121 -2.12 3.31 -1.80
CA THR A 121 -3.17 3.57 -0.81
C THR A 121 -4.53 3.65 -1.49
N TYR A 122 -5.56 3.97 -0.74
CA TYR A 122 -6.91 4.17 -1.26
C TYR A 122 -7.54 5.43 -0.67
N THR A 123 -8.60 5.90 -1.29
CA THR A 123 -9.17 7.23 -1.05
C THR A 123 -9.45 7.52 0.42
N ALA A 124 -10.07 6.59 1.15
CA ALA A 124 -10.39 6.81 2.56
C ALA A 124 -9.12 6.91 3.42
N ALA A 125 -8.10 6.08 3.17
CA ALA A 125 -6.82 6.13 3.88
C ALA A 125 -6.00 7.37 3.54
N ALA A 126 -6.02 7.81 2.28
CA ALA A 126 -5.36 9.04 1.82
C ALA A 126 -6.02 10.31 2.39
N ALA A 127 -7.34 10.25 2.64
CA ALA A 127 -8.08 11.36 3.24
C ALA A 127 -7.81 11.55 4.74
N GLU A 128 -7.23 10.58 5.43
CA GLU A 128 -6.83 10.74 6.82
C GLU A 128 -5.55 11.55 6.94
N LEU A 129 -5.56 12.57 7.79
CA LEU A 129 -4.37 13.30 8.18
C LEU A 129 -3.39 12.38 8.95
N VAL A 130 -2.11 12.53 8.69
CA VAL A 130 -1.03 11.80 9.35
C VAL A 130 -0.37 12.65 10.43
N ILE A 131 0.37 12.04 11.34
CA ILE A 131 1.13 12.76 12.37
C ILE A 131 2.20 13.62 11.68
N GLU A 132 2.45 14.84 12.18
CA GLU A 132 3.54 15.69 11.73
C GLU A 132 4.89 14.97 11.89
N GLU A 133 5.78 15.05 10.89
CA GLU A 133 7.04 14.31 10.85
C GLU A 133 7.93 14.56 12.08
N ALA A 134 8.08 15.82 12.48
CA ALA A 134 8.89 16.19 13.65
C ALA A 134 8.34 15.59 14.96
N LEU A 135 7.02 15.45 15.04
CA LEU A 135 6.36 14.86 16.20
C LEU A 135 6.50 13.34 16.20
N TYR A 136 6.43 12.72 15.00
CA TYR A 136 6.68 11.29 14.83
C TYR A 136 8.11 10.94 15.28
N GLU A 137 9.12 11.71 14.84
CA GLU A 137 10.51 11.51 15.24
C GLU A 137 10.73 11.60 16.76
N LYS A 138 10.17 12.62 17.37
CA LYS A 138 10.32 12.84 18.81
C LYS A 138 9.71 11.73 19.65
N ASN A 139 8.64 11.11 19.17
CA ASN A 139 7.83 10.18 19.96
C ASN A 139 7.95 8.71 19.50
N THR A 140 8.84 8.41 18.56
CA THR A 140 9.14 7.03 18.15
C THR A 140 10.60 6.70 18.45
N LEU A 141 10.86 5.47 18.84
CA LEU A 141 12.21 4.96 19.11
C LEU A 141 12.42 3.64 18.36
N GLU A 142 13.40 3.61 17.46
CA GLU A 142 13.81 2.36 16.79
C GLU A 142 14.86 1.66 17.66
N ILE A 143 14.61 0.39 17.97
CA ILE A 143 15.52 -0.47 18.74
C ILE A 143 15.96 -1.62 17.83
N SER A 144 17.26 -1.80 17.70
CA SER A 144 17.89 -2.81 16.85
C SER A 144 18.70 -3.82 17.66
N ALA A 145 18.74 -5.06 17.21
CA ALA A 145 19.64 -6.07 17.77
C ALA A 145 21.10 -5.62 17.58
N GLY A 146 21.93 -5.84 18.60
CA GLY A 146 23.31 -5.37 18.66
C GLY A 146 23.50 -3.92 19.13
N GLN A 147 22.44 -3.15 19.31
CA GLN A 147 22.47 -1.76 19.79
C GLN A 147 22.73 -1.71 21.29
N GLU A 148 23.50 -0.70 21.75
CA GLU A 148 23.57 -0.36 23.18
C GLU A 148 22.28 0.36 23.61
N ILE A 149 21.66 -0.10 24.69
CA ILE A 149 20.44 0.45 25.26
C ILE A 149 20.77 1.08 26.62
N ASP A 150 20.53 2.37 26.72
CA ASP A 150 20.45 3.05 28.01
C ASP A 150 19.03 2.77 28.59
N THR A 151 18.99 1.90 29.61
CA THR A 151 17.74 1.49 30.25
C THR A 151 17.02 2.61 30.96
N ASP A 152 17.75 3.59 31.51
CA ASP A 152 17.15 4.74 32.20
C ASP A 152 16.50 5.68 31.18
N PHE A 153 17.19 5.97 30.08
CA PHE A 153 16.63 6.70 28.94
C PHE A 153 15.41 6.01 28.36
N LEU A 154 15.49 4.67 28.16
CA LEU A 154 14.36 3.91 27.61
C LEU A 154 13.14 3.96 28.55
N MET A 155 13.33 3.86 29.86
CA MET A 155 12.25 4.00 30.85
C MET A 155 11.60 5.37 30.80
N GLU A 156 12.40 6.44 30.79
CA GLU A 156 11.90 7.81 30.69
C GLU A 156 11.11 8.02 29.40
N PHE A 157 11.69 7.61 28.27
CA PHE A 157 11.01 7.64 26.97
C PHE A 157 9.66 6.91 26.99
N LEU A 158 9.59 5.69 27.52
CA LEU A 158 8.36 4.91 27.59
C LEU A 158 7.30 5.62 28.44
N GLN A 159 7.67 6.14 29.61
CA GLN A 159 6.74 6.83 30.52
C GLN A 159 6.22 8.14 29.92
N GLU A 160 7.07 8.94 29.30
CA GLU A 160 6.69 10.17 28.62
C GLU A 160 5.72 9.92 27.44
N ASN A 161 5.83 8.74 26.80
CA ASN A 161 5.00 8.34 25.67
C ASN A 161 3.79 7.47 26.04
N GLY A 162 3.38 7.50 27.32
CA GLY A 162 2.13 6.90 27.79
C GLY A 162 2.20 5.41 28.08
N PHE A 163 3.41 4.84 28.18
CA PHE A 163 3.57 3.46 28.63
C PHE A 163 3.59 3.36 30.14
N HIS A 164 3.00 2.28 30.66
CA HIS A 164 2.93 1.98 32.09
C HIS A 164 3.81 0.78 32.44
N ARG A 165 4.55 0.88 33.54
CA ARG A 165 5.40 -0.21 34.02
C ARG A 165 4.56 -1.24 34.77
N GLU A 166 4.68 -2.51 34.36
CA GLU A 166 4.02 -3.65 34.97
C GLU A 166 5.03 -4.76 35.29
N GLU A 167 4.63 -5.75 36.08
CA GLU A 167 5.45 -6.94 36.34
C GLU A 167 5.53 -7.84 35.10
N PHE A 168 4.41 -8.00 34.39
CA PHE A 168 4.28 -8.72 33.12
C PHE A 168 3.48 -7.88 32.13
N VAL A 169 3.73 -8.10 30.85
CA VAL A 169 3.11 -7.35 29.75
C VAL A 169 1.97 -8.17 29.15
N PHE A 170 0.76 -7.63 29.14
CA PHE A 170 -0.46 -8.26 28.60
C PHE A 170 -1.22 -7.37 27.61
N GLU A 171 -1.08 -6.05 27.69
CA GLU A 171 -1.83 -5.10 26.90
C GLU A 171 -0.91 -4.06 26.24
N PRO A 172 -1.29 -3.50 25.08
CA PRO A 172 -0.57 -2.38 24.49
C PRO A 172 -0.40 -1.20 25.46
N GLY A 173 0.80 -0.62 25.46
CA GLY A 173 1.16 0.45 26.39
C GLY A 173 1.77 -0.03 27.71
N GLN A 174 1.99 -1.33 27.89
CA GLN A 174 2.68 -1.87 29.04
C GLN A 174 4.14 -2.19 28.73
N PHE A 175 5.00 -2.05 29.73
CA PHE A 175 6.38 -2.51 29.66
C PHE A 175 6.83 -3.11 31.01
N SER A 176 7.82 -4.01 30.95
CA SER A 176 8.44 -4.65 32.11
C SER A 176 9.95 -4.68 31.96
N ILE A 177 10.68 -4.45 33.06
CA ILE A 177 12.13 -4.58 33.11
C ILE A 177 12.48 -5.50 34.27
N ARG A 178 13.09 -6.65 33.94
CA ARG A 178 13.42 -7.71 34.90
C ARG A 178 14.83 -8.24 34.63
N GLY A 179 15.80 -7.74 35.38
CA GLY A 179 17.22 -8.07 35.15
C GLY A 179 17.66 -7.65 33.75
N GLY A 180 18.17 -8.60 32.95
CA GLY A 180 18.58 -8.39 31.56
C GLY A 180 17.47 -8.54 30.54
N ILE A 181 16.18 -8.53 30.91
CA ILE A 181 15.05 -8.69 30.00
C ILE A 181 14.17 -7.45 30.08
N ILE A 182 13.89 -6.88 28.91
CA ILE A 182 12.91 -5.81 28.73
C ILE A 182 11.79 -6.34 27.85
N ASP A 183 10.58 -6.36 28.38
CA ASP A 183 9.35 -6.67 27.65
C ASP A 183 8.60 -5.36 27.39
N VAL A 184 8.14 -5.11 26.17
CA VAL A 184 7.37 -3.91 25.83
C VAL A 184 6.29 -4.23 24.79
N PHE A 185 5.07 -3.75 25.05
CA PHE A 185 3.96 -3.86 24.11
C PHE A 185 3.63 -2.47 23.55
N SER A 186 4.16 -2.20 22.36
CA SER A 186 3.90 -0.95 21.64
C SER A 186 2.43 -0.85 21.25
N PHE A 187 1.87 0.36 21.23
CA PHE A 187 0.47 0.60 20.86
C PHE A 187 0.13 0.24 19.41
N ALA A 188 1.13 0.14 18.56
CA ALA A 188 0.98 -0.14 17.13
C ALA A 188 1.21 -1.61 16.76
N HIS A 189 1.39 -2.53 17.71
CA HIS A 189 1.81 -3.90 17.43
C HIS A 189 0.82 -4.93 17.93
N GLU A 190 0.73 -6.07 17.24
CA GLU A 190 -0.14 -7.20 17.61
C GLU A 190 0.46 -8.04 18.74
N HIS A 191 1.80 -8.12 18.79
CA HIS A 191 2.56 -8.87 19.78
C HIS A 191 3.55 -7.97 20.49
N PRO A 192 3.80 -8.20 21.80
CA PRO A 192 4.85 -7.53 22.53
C PRO A 192 6.24 -8.00 22.08
N TYR A 193 7.23 -7.19 22.39
CA TYR A 193 8.64 -7.44 22.13
C TYR A 193 9.36 -7.78 23.42
N ARG A 194 10.25 -8.74 23.35
CA ARG A 194 11.21 -9.10 24.39
C ARG A 194 12.60 -8.81 23.88
N ILE A 195 13.32 -7.96 24.60
CA ILE A 195 14.71 -7.60 24.37
C ILE A 195 15.54 -8.30 25.44
N GLU A 196 16.47 -9.13 25.04
CA GLU A 196 17.44 -9.76 25.95
C GLU A 196 18.73 -8.93 25.91
N LEU A 197 19.19 -8.49 27.07
CA LEU A 197 20.39 -7.68 27.24
C LEU A 197 21.57 -8.51 27.72
N ASN A 198 22.73 -8.31 27.12
CA ASN A 198 24.02 -8.74 27.64
C ASN A 198 24.78 -7.47 28.06
N GLY A 199 24.81 -7.19 29.36
CA GLY A 199 25.15 -5.86 29.86
C GLY A 199 24.13 -4.83 29.39
N ASN A 200 24.57 -3.84 28.62
CA ASN A 200 23.71 -2.82 28.02
C ASN A 200 23.42 -3.08 26.53
N GLN A 201 23.93 -4.17 25.95
CA GLN A 201 23.75 -4.47 24.55
C GLN A 201 22.52 -5.36 24.34
N ALA A 202 21.64 -5.01 23.41
CA ALA A 202 20.53 -5.86 22.97
C ALA A 202 21.06 -7.10 22.21
N GLU A 203 21.22 -8.21 22.89
CA GLU A 203 21.72 -9.45 22.29
C GLU A 203 20.71 -10.05 21.31
N SER A 204 19.44 -10.07 21.68
CA SER A 204 18.36 -10.56 20.83
C SER A 204 17.07 -9.77 21.03
N ILE A 205 16.25 -9.72 19.98
CA ILE A 205 14.91 -9.14 20.01
C ILE A 205 13.93 -10.18 19.45
N ARG A 206 12.84 -10.45 20.18
CA ARG A 206 11.83 -11.42 19.78
C ARG A 206 10.42 -10.90 20.04
N THR A 207 9.46 -11.29 19.22
CA THR A 207 8.06 -11.18 19.57
C THR A 207 7.68 -12.38 20.46
N PHE A 208 6.70 -12.21 21.34
CA PHE A 208 6.21 -13.30 22.19
C PHE A 208 4.68 -13.27 22.34
N ASP A 209 4.12 -14.42 22.68
CA ASP A 209 2.70 -14.58 22.93
C ASP A 209 2.36 -14.18 24.39
N ILE A 210 1.36 -13.32 24.56
CA ILE A 210 0.98 -12.77 25.88
C ILE A 210 0.46 -13.81 26.86
N ASN A 211 -0.19 -14.88 26.39
CA ASN A 211 -0.81 -15.90 27.23
C ASN A 211 0.20 -16.94 27.68
N THR A 212 1.03 -17.41 26.76
CA THR A 212 2.02 -18.45 27.02
C THR A 212 3.38 -17.91 27.44
N GLN A 213 3.65 -16.61 27.21
CA GLN A 213 4.92 -15.93 27.42
C GLN A 213 6.09 -16.54 26.62
N LEU A 214 5.79 -17.37 25.61
CA LEU A 214 6.78 -18.02 24.76
C LEU A 214 7.12 -17.13 23.56
N SER A 215 8.39 -17.15 23.18
CA SER A 215 8.88 -16.42 21.97
C SER A 215 8.25 -17.00 20.71
N LEU A 216 7.79 -16.12 19.81
CA LEU A 216 7.19 -16.46 18.52
C LEU A 216 8.20 -16.34 17.39
N LYS A 217 8.86 -15.19 17.27
CA LYS A 217 9.74 -14.89 16.16
C LYS A 217 10.87 -13.98 16.60
N GLU A 218 12.09 -14.26 16.13
CA GLU A 218 13.24 -13.37 16.25
C GLU A 218 13.22 -12.33 15.14
N ILE A 219 13.54 -11.07 15.49
CA ILE A 219 13.54 -9.93 14.57
C ILE A 219 14.81 -9.09 14.77
N GLY A 220 15.23 -8.42 13.71
CA GLY A 220 16.43 -7.57 13.74
C GLY A 220 16.22 -6.19 14.38
N TYR A 221 15.01 -5.65 14.28
CA TYR A 221 14.64 -4.34 14.84
C TYR A 221 13.13 -4.20 14.97
N PHE A 222 12.69 -3.23 15.77
CA PHE A 222 11.31 -2.76 15.81
C PHE A 222 11.26 -1.27 16.18
N THR A 223 10.11 -0.64 15.94
CA THR A 223 9.89 0.77 16.30
C THR A 223 8.85 0.84 17.42
N LEU A 224 9.21 1.45 18.53
CA LEU A 224 8.27 1.82 19.58
C LEU A 224 7.43 2.99 19.08
N VAL A 225 6.11 2.81 19.07
CA VAL A 225 5.14 3.83 18.70
C VAL A 225 4.27 4.13 19.91
N PRO A 226 4.13 5.41 20.30
CA PRO A 226 3.32 5.83 21.45
C PRO A 226 1.83 5.68 21.16
N ASP A 227 1.00 5.94 22.18
CA ASP A 227 -0.44 6.09 21.96
C ASP A 227 -0.71 7.38 21.17
N ILE A 228 -0.86 7.24 19.86
CA ILE A 228 -1.16 8.34 18.94
C ILE A 228 -2.56 8.96 19.17
N ARG A 229 -3.35 8.41 20.10
CA ARG A 229 -4.69 8.87 20.46
C ARG A 229 -4.68 9.88 21.59
N SER A 230 -3.64 9.89 22.42
CA SER A 230 -3.54 10.68 23.63
C SER A 230 -2.68 11.93 23.49
N GLY A 231 -3.08 13.01 24.12
CA GLY A 231 -2.29 14.21 24.38
C GLY A 231 -1.91 15.04 23.15
N ALA A 232 -0.79 15.73 23.24
CA ALA A 232 -0.26 16.67 22.24
C ALA A 232 0.01 16.04 20.86
N ILE A 233 0.19 14.72 20.80
CA ILE A 233 0.40 13.96 19.54
C ILE A 233 -0.87 13.96 18.68
N ALA A 234 -2.05 13.96 19.30
CA ALA A 234 -3.33 13.97 18.59
C ALA A 234 -3.62 15.32 17.91
N GLU A 235 -2.98 16.41 18.33
CA GLU A 235 -3.30 17.77 17.91
C GLU A 235 -2.61 18.25 16.64
N ARG A 236 -1.43 17.68 16.30
CA ARG A 236 -0.66 18.10 15.12
C ARG A 236 -0.65 17.03 14.06
N ARG A 237 -1.55 17.18 13.11
CA ARG A 237 -1.68 16.33 11.94
C ARG A 237 -1.54 17.15 10.67
N VAL A 238 -0.92 16.52 9.68
CA VAL A 238 -0.64 17.10 8.37
C VAL A 238 -1.21 16.22 7.26
N GLU A 239 -1.24 16.73 6.04
CA GLU A 239 -1.59 15.93 4.88
C GLU A 239 -0.52 14.88 4.57
N LEU A 240 -0.91 13.74 4.02
CA LEU A 240 0.03 12.71 3.58
C LEU A 240 1.10 13.27 2.62
N THR A 241 0.74 14.29 1.85
CA THR A 241 1.64 14.95 0.89
C THR A 241 2.86 15.62 1.52
N GLU A 242 2.84 15.89 2.82
CA GLU A 242 4.03 16.44 3.52
C GLU A 242 5.16 15.38 3.68
N TYR A 243 4.83 14.10 3.55
CA TYR A 243 5.78 12.99 3.58
C TYR A 243 6.30 12.60 2.19
N LEU A 244 5.78 13.22 1.13
CA LEU A 244 6.12 12.86 -0.25
C LEU A 244 7.23 13.74 -0.81
N ASP A 245 8.07 13.15 -1.66
CA ASP A 245 9.00 13.91 -2.50
C ASP A 245 8.21 14.86 -3.41
N PRO A 246 8.66 16.13 -3.58
CA PRO A 246 7.98 17.09 -4.47
C PRO A 246 7.82 16.61 -5.91
N ASN A 247 8.63 15.66 -6.36
CA ASN A 247 8.56 15.07 -7.70
C ASN A 247 7.70 13.80 -7.76
N THR A 248 6.97 13.48 -6.70
CA THR A 248 6.10 12.30 -6.66
C THR A 248 5.02 12.38 -7.74
N VAL A 249 4.90 11.34 -8.55
CA VAL A 249 3.84 11.22 -9.55
C VAL A 249 2.60 10.62 -8.87
N LEU A 250 1.48 11.34 -8.92
CA LEU A 250 0.20 10.81 -8.48
C LEU A 250 -0.38 9.93 -9.59
N TRP A 251 -0.76 8.72 -9.22
CA TRP A 251 -1.39 7.74 -10.09
C TRP A 251 -2.79 7.43 -9.55
N MET A 252 -3.84 7.95 -10.21
CA MET A 252 -5.21 7.92 -9.69
C MET A 252 -6.18 7.31 -10.70
N ARG A 253 -7.10 6.48 -10.22
CA ARG A 253 -8.08 5.82 -11.09
C ARG A 253 -9.14 6.80 -11.61
N ASP A 254 -9.91 7.40 -10.73
CA ASP A 254 -10.94 8.40 -11.05
C ASP A 254 -10.92 9.51 -9.99
N PRO A 255 -10.11 10.56 -10.19
CA PRO A 255 -9.95 11.63 -9.20
C PRO A 255 -11.26 12.35 -8.83
N GLN A 256 -12.24 12.42 -9.75
CA GLN A 256 -13.53 13.05 -9.42
C GLN A 256 -14.33 12.15 -8.49
N TYR A 257 -14.44 10.86 -8.79
CA TYR A 257 -15.09 9.89 -7.92
C TYR A 257 -14.42 9.82 -6.54
N GLN A 258 -13.10 9.84 -6.50
CA GLN A 258 -12.34 9.88 -5.23
C GLN A 258 -12.62 11.18 -4.44
N THR A 259 -12.75 12.31 -5.11
CA THR A 259 -13.15 13.58 -4.45
C THR A 259 -14.57 13.48 -3.86
N ASP A 260 -15.48 12.82 -4.55
CA ASP A 260 -16.84 12.61 -4.09
C ASP A 260 -16.89 11.67 -2.87
N ILE A 261 -16.04 10.62 -2.83
CA ILE A 261 -15.85 9.76 -1.63
C ILE A 261 -15.38 10.58 -0.44
N VAL A 262 -14.36 11.44 -0.61
CA VAL A 262 -13.86 12.29 0.47
C VAL A 262 -14.93 13.26 0.96
N THR A 263 -15.68 13.86 0.05
CA THR A 263 -16.76 14.80 0.39
C THR A 263 -17.86 14.11 1.20
N LYS A 264 -18.29 12.95 0.75
CA LYS A 264 -19.31 12.15 1.46
C LYS A 264 -18.83 11.71 2.85
N GLY A 265 -17.60 11.21 2.94
CA GLY A 265 -16.99 10.81 4.22
C GLY A 265 -16.88 11.99 5.20
N TRP A 266 -16.55 13.17 4.70
CA TRP A 266 -16.53 14.40 5.49
C TRP A 266 -17.93 14.76 6.04
N GLU A 267 -18.97 14.73 5.19
CA GLU A 267 -20.35 15.02 5.58
C GLU A 267 -20.85 14.05 6.65
N GLU A 268 -20.58 12.75 6.48
CA GLU A 268 -20.92 11.71 7.45
C GLU A 268 -20.20 11.94 8.79
N ALA A 269 -18.91 12.25 8.77
CA ALA A 269 -18.14 12.55 9.98
C ALA A 269 -18.62 13.81 10.69
N LEU A 270 -19.04 14.83 9.95
CA LEU A 270 -19.56 16.07 10.51
C LEU A 270 -20.95 15.87 11.15
N GLN A 271 -21.81 15.07 10.55
CA GLN A 271 -23.10 14.70 11.12
C GLN A 271 -22.93 13.95 12.45
N GLU A 272 -22.03 12.99 12.50
CA GLU A 272 -21.73 12.24 13.71
C GLU A 272 -21.11 13.12 14.81
N PHE A 273 -20.24 14.05 14.45
CA PHE A 273 -19.69 15.04 15.37
C PHE A 273 -20.81 15.87 16.03
N HIS A 274 -21.75 16.38 15.25
CA HIS A 274 -22.88 17.14 15.77
C HIS A 274 -23.80 16.30 16.65
N ALA A 275 -24.08 15.06 16.26
CA ALA A 275 -24.93 14.16 17.03
C ALA A 275 -24.33 13.83 18.41
N ARG A 276 -23.01 13.59 18.50
CA ARG A 276 -22.31 13.34 19.77
C ARG A 276 -22.23 14.58 20.64
N THR A 277 -21.87 15.72 20.05
CA THR A 277 -21.86 17.01 20.78
C THR A 277 -23.19 17.30 21.39
N ALA A 278 -24.30 17.02 20.70
CA ALA A 278 -25.65 17.20 21.21
C ALA A 278 -26.01 16.24 22.37
N ARG A 279 -25.30 15.13 22.52
CA ARG A 279 -25.46 14.16 23.63
C ARG A 279 -24.44 14.39 24.75
N GLU A 280 -23.62 15.43 24.66
CA GLU A 280 -22.51 15.73 25.60
C GLU A 280 -21.47 14.60 25.65
N GLU A 281 -21.35 13.83 24.57
CA GLU A 281 -20.33 12.79 24.40
C GLU A 281 -19.02 13.42 23.90
N GLU A 282 -17.88 12.77 24.22
CA GLU A 282 -16.60 13.18 23.68
C GLU A 282 -16.58 13.07 22.15
N ALA A 283 -16.27 14.17 21.48
CA ALA A 283 -16.24 14.25 20.04
C ALA A 283 -15.11 15.18 19.55
N PHE A 284 -14.49 14.83 18.45
CA PHE A 284 -13.53 15.70 17.78
C PHE A 284 -14.07 16.18 16.44
N HIS A 285 -13.76 17.42 16.10
CA HIS A 285 -14.18 17.97 14.81
C HIS A 285 -13.43 17.26 13.66
N PRO A 286 -14.09 16.82 12.57
CA PRO A 286 -13.48 16.07 11.47
C PRO A 286 -12.20 16.69 10.89
N LYS A 287 -12.09 18.02 10.84
CA LYS A 287 -10.89 18.74 10.39
C LYS A 287 -9.60 18.40 11.14
N ALA A 288 -9.72 17.84 12.34
CA ALA A 288 -8.55 17.43 13.12
C ALA A 288 -7.97 16.10 12.63
N ARG A 289 -8.69 15.35 11.80
CA ARG A 289 -8.27 14.00 11.37
C ARG A 289 -8.40 13.73 9.88
N TYR A 290 -9.18 14.51 9.14
CA TYR A 290 -9.49 14.29 7.74
C TYR A 290 -9.24 15.51 6.89
N LEU A 291 -8.91 15.28 5.62
CA LEU A 291 -8.85 16.31 4.60
C LEU A 291 -10.20 17.03 4.47
N LEU A 292 -10.14 18.33 4.28
CA LEU A 292 -11.31 19.10 3.88
C LEU A 292 -11.77 18.72 2.47
N PRO A 293 -13.09 18.81 2.18
CA PRO A 293 -13.56 18.69 0.80
C PRO A 293 -12.81 19.65 -0.11
N GLY A 294 -12.18 19.12 -1.15
CA GLY A 294 -11.40 19.91 -2.11
C GLY A 294 -9.88 19.86 -1.92
N GLN A 295 -9.33 19.51 -0.75
CA GLN A 295 -7.88 19.41 -0.57
C GLN A 295 -7.27 18.31 -1.46
N LEU A 296 -7.99 17.20 -1.72
CA LEU A 296 -7.53 16.20 -2.67
C LEU A 296 -7.33 16.77 -4.09
N ARG A 297 -8.14 17.77 -4.50
CA ARG A 297 -7.96 18.49 -5.77
C ARG A 297 -6.72 19.40 -5.77
N GLU A 298 -6.30 19.87 -4.59
CA GLU A 298 -5.06 20.65 -4.48
C GLU A 298 -3.85 19.75 -4.71
N TRP A 299 -3.86 18.50 -4.28
CA TRP A 299 -2.82 17.51 -4.61
C TRP A 299 -2.68 17.34 -6.12
N GLN A 300 -3.81 17.20 -6.83
CA GLN A 300 -3.85 17.07 -8.29
C GLN A 300 -3.25 18.28 -9.02
N ARG A 301 -3.26 19.47 -8.41
CA ARG A 301 -2.64 20.67 -8.96
C ARG A 301 -1.16 20.82 -8.61
N ARG A 302 -0.75 20.26 -7.48
CA ARG A 302 0.61 20.36 -6.95
C ARG A 302 1.57 19.36 -7.60
N PHE A 303 1.10 18.16 -7.87
CA PHE A 303 1.91 17.04 -8.35
C PHE A 303 1.64 16.73 -9.83
N PRO A 304 2.58 16.07 -10.54
CA PRO A 304 2.27 15.40 -11.81
C PRO A 304 1.15 14.40 -11.61
N LEU A 305 0.11 14.44 -12.44
CA LEU A 305 -1.07 13.59 -12.27
C LEU A 305 -1.26 12.69 -13.49
N VAL A 306 -1.23 11.38 -13.27
CA VAL A 306 -1.61 10.34 -14.23
C VAL A 306 -2.95 9.76 -13.81
N VAL A 307 -3.95 9.82 -14.70
CA VAL A 307 -5.31 9.31 -14.44
C VAL A 307 -5.71 8.23 -15.43
N TYR A 308 -6.52 7.30 -14.96
CA TYR A 308 -7.09 6.21 -15.77
C TYR A 308 -8.50 5.84 -15.28
N GLY A 309 -9.23 5.04 -16.05
CA GLY A 309 -10.54 4.51 -15.65
C GLY A 309 -11.71 5.48 -15.76
N SER A 310 -11.49 6.73 -16.19
CA SER A 310 -12.58 7.68 -16.46
C SER A 310 -12.25 8.55 -17.69
N GLU A 311 -13.16 8.60 -18.63
CA GLU A 311 -13.05 9.41 -19.84
C GLU A 311 -13.55 10.86 -19.63
N ALA A 312 -14.29 11.11 -18.54
CA ALA A 312 -14.91 12.40 -18.25
C ALA A 312 -13.92 13.48 -17.78
N ILE A 313 -12.70 13.10 -17.40
CA ILE A 313 -11.72 14.01 -16.82
C ILE A 313 -11.03 14.81 -17.92
N LYS A 314 -11.11 16.13 -17.80
CA LYS A 314 -10.34 17.02 -18.66
C LYS A 314 -8.85 16.86 -18.38
N ALA A 315 -8.08 16.52 -19.41
CA ALA A 315 -6.64 16.30 -19.33
C ALA A 315 -5.89 17.25 -20.27
N ASP A 316 -4.66 17.60 -19.89
CA ASP A 316 -3.73 18.35 -20.73
C ASP A 316 -3.18 17.49 -21.87
N HIS A 317 -2.96 16.21 -21.56
CA HIS A 317 -2.46 15.21 -22.49
C HIS A 317 -3.28 13.92 -22.37
N VAL A 318 -3.43 13.20 -23.46
CA VAL A 318 -4.11 11.92 -23.54
C VAL A 318 -3.22 10.91 -24.26
N LEU A 319 -3.03 9.75 -23.67
CA LEU A 319 -2.40 8.60 -24.32
C LEU A 319 -3.43 7.47 -24.43
N SER A 320 -3.65 7.03 -25.64
CA SER A 320 -4.62 5.95 -25.91
C SER A 320 -3.91 4.60 -25.98
N PHE A 321 -4.46 3.64 -25.26
CA PHE A 321 -4.07 2.24 -25.24
C PHE A 321 -5.23 1.41 -25.77
N HIS A 322 -4.93 0.32 -26.47
CA HIS A 322 -5.98 -0.56 -27.03
C HIS A 322 -6.06 -1.84 -26.21
N GLN A 323 -6.19 -1.70 -24.87
CA GLN A 323 -6.34 -2.82 -23.98
C GLN A 323 -7.82 -3.20 -23.81
N GLN A 324 -8.08 -4.50 -23.75
CA GLN A 324 -9.41 -5.07 -23.53
C GLN A 324 -9.37 -6.04 -22.35
N PRO A 325 -10.42 -6.08 -21.51
CA PRO A 325 -10.49 -7.05 -20.42
C PRO A 325 -10.43 -8.49 -20.95
N GLN A 326 -9.71 -9.35 -20.22
CA GLN A 326 -9.73 -10.78 -20.50
C GLN A 326 -11.17 -11.33 -20.35
N PRO A 327 -11.64 -12.16 -21.28
CA PRO A 327 -12.94 -12.83 -21.13
C PRO A 327 -12.98 -13.75 -19.91
N ARG A 328 -14.16 -13.89 -19.30
CA ARG A 328 -14.37 -14.85 -18.20
C ARG A 328 -14.66 -16.22 -18.78
N PHE A 329 -13.80 -17.20 -18.53
CA PHE A 329 -13.92 -18.55 -19.08
C PHE A 329 -14.76 -19.51 -18.25
N HIS A 330 -15.14 -19.18 -17.02
CA HIS A 330 -16.00 -20.01 -16.15
C HIS A 330 -15.57 -21.48 -16.06
N ARG A 331 -14.26 -21.75 -16.04
CA ARG A 331 -13.64 -23.10 -16.07
C ARG A 331 -13.94 -23.89 -17.36
N ASN A 332 -14.36 -23.23 -18.43
CA ASN A 332 -14.59 -23.86 -19.73
C ASN A 332 -13.31 -23.79 -20.58
N PHE A 333 -12.61 -24.91 -20.67
CA PHE A 333 -11.34 -24.99 -21.43
C PHE A 333 -11.54 -24.87 -22.94
N GLU A 334 -12.68 -25.32 -23.50
CA GLU A 334 -12.95 -25.12 -24.92
C GLU A 334 -13.09 -23.64 -25.28
N MET A 335 -13.71 -22.88 -24.40
CA MET A 335 -13.83 -21.42 -24.57
C MET A 335 -12.47 -20.74 -24.50
N LEU A 336 -11.63 -21.15 -23.56
CA LEU A 336 -10.26 -20.66 -23.43
C LEU A 336 -9.44 -21.02 -24.69
N ILE A 337 -9.49 -22.24 -25.14
CA ILE A 337 -8.78 -22.71 -26.35
C ILE A 337 -9.18 -21.90 -27.58
N ARG A 338 -10.49 -21.73 -27.81
CA ARG A 338 -10.97 -20.89 -28.92
C ARG A 338 -10.49 -19.48 -28.88
N TRP A 339 -10.47 -18.89 -27.69
CA TRP A 339 -9.96 -17.54 -27.49
C TRP A 339 -8.46 -17.46 -27.77
N MET A 340 -7.67 -18.43 -27.32
CA MET A 340 -6.22 -18.51 -27.62
C MET A 340 -5.98 -18.68 -29.13
N GLN A 341 -6.75 -19.53 -29.81
CA GLN A 341 -6.67 -19.70 -31.27
C GLN A 341 -7.00 -18.41 -32.03
N GLN A 342 -7.98 -17.63 -31.53
CA GLN A 342 -8.27 -16.30 -32.07
C GLN A 342 -7.11 -15.33 -31.88
N ASN A 343 -6.48 -15.34 -30.72
CA ASN A 343 -5.29 -14.53 -30.45
C ASN A 343 -4.15 -14.92 -31.38
N ASP A 344 -3.85 -16.21 -31.54
CA ASP A 344 -2.82 -16.71 -32.46
C ASP A 344 -3.08 -16.24 -33.90
N THR A 345 -4.33 -16.33 -34.38
CA THR A 345 -4.73 -15.83 -35.69
C THR A 345 -4.49 -14.33 -35.84
N ALA A 346 -4.73 -13.57 -34.78
CA ALA A 346 -4.47 -12.14 -34.69
C ALA A 346 -3.00 -11.77 -34.44
N LYS A 347 -2.10 -12.76 -34.32
CA LYS A 347 -0.69 -12.62 -33.94
C LYS A 347 -0.49 -12.01 -32.54
N ILE A 348 -1.43 -12.26 -31.65
CA ILE A 348 -1.39 -11.89 -30.24
C ILE A 348 -0.87 -13.08 -29.44
N LYS A 349 0.26 -12.93 -28.81
CA LYS A 349 0.91 -13.94 -28.00
C LYS A 349 0.25 -14.07 -26.63
N THR A 350 -0.15 -15.28 -26.26
CA THR A 350 -0.74 -15.52 -24.93
C THR A 350 0.33 -15.79 -23.90
N VAL A 351 0.25 -15.10 -22.76
CA VAL A 351 1.12 -15.27 -21.59
C VAL A 351 0.23 -15.61 -20.39
N VAL A 352 0.50 -16.74 -19.74
CA VAL A 352 -0.27 -17.21 -18.59
C VAL A 352 0.50 -16.95 -17.30
N PHE A 353 -0.10 -16.20 -16.39
CA PHE A 353 0.40 -15.95 -15.06
C PHE A 353 -0.13 -16.99 -14.07
N SER A 354 0.75 -17.62 -13.30
CA SER A 354 0.36 -18.49 -12.19
C SER A 354 1.53 -18.69 -11.22
N GLU A 355 1.31 -18.46 -9.94
CA GLU A 355 2.28 -18.73 -8.87
C GLU A 355 2.55 -20.24 -8.68
N ASN A 356 1.65 -21.10 -9.19
CA ASN A 356 1.74 -22.54 -9.01
C ASN A 356 2.15 -23.25 -10.31
N PRO A 357 3.40 -23.76 -10.43
CA PRO A 357 3.86 -24.47 -11.62
C PRO A 357 2.99 -25.68 -12.01
N ARG A 358 2.40 -26.37 -11.02
CA ARG A 358 1.52 -27.51 -11.28
C ARG A 358 0.24 -27.11 -12.04
N GLN A 359 -0.22 -25.88 -11.90
CA GLN A 359 -1.37 -25.38 -12.68
C GLN A 359 -0.99 -25.19 -14.14
N ILE A 360 0.21 -24.71 -14.42
CA ILE A 360 0.76 -24.58 -15.77
C ILE A 360 0.91 -25.97 -16.42
N ASP A 361 1.52 -26.94 -15.72
CA ASP A 361 1.65 -28.31 -16.20
C ASP A 361 0.29 -28.95 -16.49
N ARG A 362 -0.68 -28.71 -15.63
CA ARG A 362 -2.05 -29.16 -15.81
C ARG A 362 -2.70 -28.56 -17.06
N LEU A 363 -2.51 -27.27 -17.33
CA LEU A 363 -3.00 -26.62 -18.55
C LEU A 363 -2.38 -27.25 -19.80
N HIS A 364 -1.07 -27.50 -19.80
CA HIS A 364 -0.41 -28.21 -20.90
C HIS A 364 -1.00 -29.60 -21.13
N THR A 365 -1.24 -30.36 -20.06
CA THR A 365 -1.86 -31.69 -20.13
C THR A 365 -3.26 -31.61 -20.75
N ILE A 366 -4.11 -30.70 -20.26
CA ILE A 366 -5.49 -30.53 -20.78
C ILE A 366 -5.49 -30.12 -22.26
N PHE A 367 -4.60 -29.21 -22.66
CA PHE A 367 -4.51 -28.77 -24.05
C PHE A 367 -4.01 -29.87 -24.98
N ASN A 368 -3.08 -30.72 -24.52
CA ASN A 368 -2.64 -31.89 -25.25
C ASN A 368 -3.77 -32.95 -25.41
N ASP A 369 -4.48 -33.25 -24.31
CA ASP A 369 -5.58 -34.21 -24.29
C ASP A 369 -6.71 -33.77 -25.23
N LEU A 370 -6.97 -32.48 -25.34
CA LEU A 370 -7.99 -31.88 -26.22
C LEU A 370 -7.46 -31.61 -27.65
N ASN A 371 -6.21 -31.96 -27.94
CA ASN A 371 -5.55 -31.64 -29.23
C ASN A 371 -5.74 -30.17 -29.63
N ALA A 372 -5.58 -29.25 -28.67
CA ALA A 372 -5.95 -27.85 -28.82
C ALA A 372 -5.11 -27.09 -29.83
N GLY A 373 -3.84 -27.50 -30.05
CA GLY A 373 -2.92 -26.86 -30.99
C GLY A 373 -2.64 -25.38 -30.63
N VAL A 374 -2.68 -25.03 -29.34
CA VAL A 374 -2.38 -23.69 -28.83
C VAL A 374 -1.11 -23.68 -28.01
N GLU A 375 -0.34 -22.62 -28.13
CA GLU A 375 0.85 -22.39 -27.34
C GLU A 375 0.69 -21.16 -26.47
N PHE A 376 1.36 -21.15 -25.30
CA PHE A 376 1.44 -19.99 -24.43
C PHE A 376 2.79 -19.94 -23.72
N GLU A 377 3.19 -18.76 -23.30
CA GLU A 377 4.32 -18.62 -22.39
C GLU A 377 3.83 -18.52 -20.94
N ALA A 378 4.59 -19.07 -20.02
CA ALA A 378 4.28 -19.02 -18.60
C ALA A 378 5.16 -17.98 -17.87
N ILE A 379 4.53 -17.27 -16.93
CA ILE A 379 5.17 -16.45 -15.92
C ILE A 379 4.71 -16.96 -14.55
N TYR A 380 5.67 -17.35 -13.69
CA TYR A 380 5.39 -17.98 -12.39
C TYR A 380 5.16 -16.94 -11.28
N HIS A 381 4.31 -15.96 -11.56
CA HIS A 381 3.84 -14.92 -10.63
C HIS A 381 2.34 -14.75 -10.79
N GLY A 382 1.72 -14.08 -9.81
CA GLY A 382 0.31 -13.70 -9.89
C GLY A 382 0.13 -12.38 -10.65
N LEU A 383 -1.00 -12.24 -11.31
CA LEU A 383 -1.53 -10.97 -11.84
C LEU A 383 -3.02 -10.91 -11.49
N SER A 384 -3.47 -9.82 -10.92
CA SER A 384 -4.83 -9.72 -10.36
C SER A 384 -5.93 -9.85 -11.42
N GLN A 385 -5.70 -9.29 -12.62
CA GLN A 385 -6.64 -9.32 -13.73
C GLN A 385 -5.88 -9.33 -15.06
N GLY A 386 -6.24 -10.29 -15.92
CA GLY A 386 -5.72 -10.36 -17.28
C GLY A 386 -6.31 -9.29 -18.20
N PHE A 387 -5.61 -9.01 -19.28
CA PHE A 387 -6.06 -8.14 -20.37
C PHE A 387 -5.40 -8.53 -21.69
N VAL A 388 -5.97 -8.07 -22.79
CA VAL A 388 -5.37 -8.16 -24.14
C VAL A 388 -4.89 -6.78 -24.53
N ASP A 389 -3.64 -6.65 -24.91
CA ASP A 389 -3.05 -5.42 -25.45
C ASP A 389 -2.77 -5.62 -26.95
N ALA A 390 -3.61 -5.01 -27.79
CA ALA A 390 -3.51 -5.17 -29.24
C ALA A 390 -2.25 -4.47 -29.81
N ASP A 391 -1.79 -3.37 -29.21
CA ASP A 391 -0.61 -2.64 -29.67
C ASP A 391 0.68 -3.44 -29.35
N ALA A 392 0.72 -4.05 -28.18
CA ALA A 392 1.84 -4.90 -27.80
C ALA A 392 1.75 -6.31 -28.41
N GLY A 393 0.61 -6.70 -28.96
CA GLY A 393 0.39 -8.06 -29.44
C GLY A 393 0.47 -9.11 -28.33
N LEU A 394 -0.03 -8.78 -27.13
CA LEU A 394 0.01 -9.65 -25.94
C LEU A 394 -1.37 -9.83 -25.34
N ALA A 395 -1.63 -11.04 -24.83
CA ALA A 395 -2.76 -11.38 -23.97
C ALA A 395 -2.21 -11.97 -22.68
N LEU A 396 -2.51 -11.31 -21.56
CA LEU A 396 -1.99 -11.64 -20.24
C LEU A 396 -3.07 -12.26 -19.37
#